data_fd1f490b42c8a820dac4c1ad67d59b21
#
_entry.id   fd1f490b42c8a820dac4c1ad67d59b21
#
_cell.length_a   1.000
_cell.length_b   1.000
_cell.length_c   1.000
_cell.angle_alpha   90.00
_cell.angle_beta   90.00
_cell.angle_gamma   90.00
#
_symmetry.space_group_name_H-M   'P 1'
#
loop_
_entity.id
_entity.type
_entity.pdbx_description
1 polymer ?
#
loop_
_entity_poly.entity_id
_entity_poly.type
_entity_poly.pdbx_seq_one_letter_code
_entity_poly.pdbx_strand_id
1 'polypeptide(L)'
;MKSSYRYMLDTNAASTLIRGRVGAALQSLLAERDACISVITEAELRFGVTRRPDATRLATAVEVFLRDIPSLPWTSTTAQVYADLRTRIETQGVGLSAMDLLIATHALADDCTLISADRAFAQVPGLRVLDWSATPGRSTRP
;
A
#
# COMPACT_ATOMS: atom_id res chain seq x y z
N MET A 1 -17.99 6.15 -3.26
CA MET A 1 -18.32 5.05 -2.37
C MET A 1 -17.06 4.45 -1.80
N LYS A 2 -17.02 4.25 -0.50
CA LYS A 2 -15.83 3.70 0.12
C LYS A 2 -15.71 2.22 -0.13
N SER A 3 -14.48 1.73 -0.12
CA SER A 3 -14.20 0.32 -0.30
C SER A 3 -14.68 -0.49 0.90
N SER A 4 -15.01 -1.76 0.67
CA SER A 4 -15.30 -2.69 1.75
C SER A 4 -14.03 -3.30 2.34
N TYR A 5 -12.86 -3.04 1.74
CA TYR A 5 -11.60 -3.58 2.25
C TYR A 5 -11.05 -2.70 3.37
N ARG A 6 -10.52 -3.35 4.40
CA ARG A 6 -10.01 -2.66 5.57
C ARG A 6 -8.57 -2.21 5.40
N TYR A 7 -7.78 -2.98 4.66
CA TYR A 7 -6.34 -2.76 4.54
C TYR A 7 -5.93 -2.56 3.09
N MET A 8 -5.05 -1.58 2.87
CA MET A 8 -4.44 -1.36 1.56
C MET A 8 -2.93 -1.53 1.72
N LEU A 9 -2.33 -2.40 0.91
CA LEU A 9 -0.88 -2.62 0.95
C LEU A 9 -0.19 -1.55 0.12
N ASP A 10 0.91 -0.97 0.66
CA ASP A 10 1.73 -0.11 -0.19
C ASP A 10 2.58 -0.99 -1.12
N THR A 11 3.33 -0.36 -2.02
CA THR A 11 4.08 -1.11 -3.04
C THR A 11 5.14 -2.00 -2.41
N ASN A 12 5.82 -1.52 -1.37
CA ASN A 12 6.87 -2.33 -0.71
C ASN A 12 6.28 -3.54 0.01
N ALA A 13 5.14 -3.37 0.68
CA ALA A 13 4.47 -4.50 1.33
C ALA A 13 4.04 -5.53 0.30
N ALA A 14 3.46 -5.08 -0.82
CA ALA A 14 3.07 -5.97 -1.91
C ALA A 14 4.26 -6.71 -2.50
N SER A 15 5.37 -5.99 -2.74
CA SER A 15 6.59 -6.60 -3.28
C SER A 15 7.17 -7.64 -2.34
N THR A 16 7.14 -7.36 -1.05
CA THR A 16 7.63 -8.30 -0.04
C THR A 16 6.81 -9.58 -0.04
N LEU A 17 5.50 -9.47 -0.15
CA LEU A 17 4.62 -10.62 -0.27
C LEU A 17 4.94 -11.45 -1.52
N ILE A 18 5.08 -10.77 -2.65
CA ILE A 18 5.35 -11.43 -3.92
C ILE A 18 6.66 -12.21 -3.87
N ARG A 19 7.65 -11.68 -3.16
CA ARG A 19 8.95 -12.35 -3.00
C ARG A 19 8.95 -13.42 -1.92
N GLY A 20 7.83 -13.62 -1.24
CA GLY A 20 7.72 -14.64 -0.22
C GLY A 20 8.42 -14.31 1.09
N ARG A 21 8.75 -13.05 1.32
CA ARG A 21 9.47 -12.62 2.52
C ARG A 21 8.51 -12.02 3.54
N VAL A 22 7.52 -12.82 3.93
CA VAL A 22 6.48 -12.30 4.80
C VAL A 22 6.62 -12.80 6.21
N GLY A 23 6.50 -11.90 7.15
CA GLY A 23 6.39 -12.26 8.56
C GLY A 23 4.97 -12.70 8.92
N ALA A 24 4.85 -13.24 10.12
CA ALA A 24 3.57 -13.76 10.60
C ALA A 24 2.49 -12.69 10.66
N ALA A 25 2.87 -11.45 11.00
CA ALA A 25 1.89 -10.37 11.12
C ALA A 25 1.20 -10.10 9.78
N LEU A 26 1.98 -10.02 8.70
CA LEU A 26 1.41 -9.74 7.39
C LEU A 26 0.61 -10.93 6.88
N GLN A 27 1.08 -12.14 7.14
CA GLN A 27 0.33 -13.34 6.76
C GLN A 27 -1.03 -13.40 7.45
N SER A 28 -1.08 -13.01 8.73
CA SER A 28 -2.34 -12.99 9.46
C SER A 28 -3.34 -12.02 8.84
N LEU A 29 -2.87 -10.83 8.45
CA LEU A 29 -3.74 -9.85 7.79
C LEU A 29 -4.30 -10.39 6.49
N LEU A 30 -3.48 -11.11 5.73
CA LEU A 30 -3.90 -11.69 4.47
C LEU A 30 -4.89 -12.82 4.66
N ALA A 31 -4.75 -13.57 5.74
CA ALA A 31 -5.66 -14.67 6.03
C ALA A 31 -7.09 -14.17 6.23
N GLU A 32 -7.26 -12.92 6.66
CA GLU A 32 -8.57 -12.32 6.82
C GLU A 32 -9.21 -11.94 5.48
N ARG A 33 -8.42 -11.96 4.40
CA ARG A 33 -8.89 -11.60 3.05
C ARG A 33 -9.51 -10.21 2.97
N ASP A 34 -8.97 -9.30 3.73
CA ASP A 34 -9.51 -7.95 3.85
C ASP A 34 -8.53 -6.93 3.30
N ALA A 35 -7.64 -7.37 2.41
CA ALA A 35 -6.59 -6.55 1.86
C ALA A 35 -6.81 -6.26 0.38
N CYS A 36 -6.41 -5.06 -0.01
CA CYS A 36 -6.45 -4.62 -1.40
C CYS A 36 -5.18 -3.85 -1.72
N ILE A 37 -5.03 -3.46 -2.97
CA ILE A 37 -3.99 -2.51 -3.37
C ILE A 37 -4.63 -1.39 -4.17
N SER A 38 -3.90 -0.28 -4.28
CA SER A 38 -4.25 0.79 -5.20
C SER A 38 -3.86 0.37 -6.62
N VAL A 39 -4.60 0.83 -7.62
CA VAL A 39 -4.19 0.68 -9.03
C VAL A 39 -2.82 1.31 -9.27
N ILE A 40 -2.43 2.30 -8.45
CA ILE A 40 -1.09 2.88 -8.52
C ILE A 40 -0.03 1.83 -8.18
N THR A 41 -0.27 1.04 -7.13
CA THR A 41 0.61 -0.06 -6.76
C THR A 41 0.66 -1.11 -7.86
N GLU A 42 -0.49 -1.43 -8.45
CA GLU A 42 -0.52 -2.35 -9.58
C GLU A 42 0.36 -1.84 -10.71
N ALA A 43 0.29 -0.55 -11.03
CA ALA A 43 1.11 0.04 -12.09
C ALA A 43 2.59 -0.12 -11.80
N GLU A 44 3.00 0.09 -10.55
CA GLU A 44 4.40 -0.06 -10.17
C GLU A 44 4.87 -1.50 -10.24
N LEU A 45 4.02 -2.45 -9.84
CA LEU A 45 4.34 -3.86 -9.93
C LEU A 45 4.49 -4.30 -11.40
N ARG A 46 3.60 -3.85 -12.27
CA ARG A 46 3.68 -4.18 -13.69
C ARG A 46 4.90 -3.54 -14.34
N PHE A 47 5.25 -2.33 -13.95
CA PHE A 47 6.49 -1.70 -14.43
C PHE A 47 7.71 -2.52 -14.01
N GLY A 48 7.73 -3.01 -12.78
CA GLY A 48 8.83 -3.85 -12.29
C GLY A 48 9.01 -5.12 -13.12
N VAL A 49 7.92 -5.71 -13.58
CA VAL A 49 7.98 -6.88 -14.48
C VAL A 49 8.46 -6.49 -15.87
N THR A 50 7.91 -5.42 -16.42
CA THR A 50 8.19 -4.99 -17.79
C THR A 50 9.68 -4.68 -17.98
N ARG A 51 10.30 -4.06 -16.99
CA ARG A 51 11.72 -3.70 -17.11
C ARG A 51 12.66 -4.88 -16.86
N ARG A 52 12.12 -6.05 -16.53
CA ARG A 52 12.90 -7.28 -16.32
C ARG A 52 12.30 -8.43 -17.13
N PRO A 53 12.42 -8.37 -18.45
CA PRO A 53 11.73 -9.36 -19.30
C PRO A 53 12.23 -10.78 -19.09
N ASP A 54 13.45 -10.97 -18.57
CA ASP A 54 13.99 -12.30 -18.31
C ASP A 54 13.47 -12.91 -17.02
N ALA A 55 12.89 -12.10 -16.13
CA ALA A 55 12.47 -12.57 -14.81
C ALA A 55 11.08 -13.21 -14.88
N THR A 56 11.02 -14.39 -15.48
CA THR A 56 9.73 -15.08 -15.68
C THR A 56 9.06 -15.47 -14.39
N ARG A 57 9.83 -15.83 -13.37
CA ARG A 57 9.26 -16.16 -12.06
C ARG A 57 8.58 -14.95 -11.42
N LEU A 58 9.21 -13.79 -11.56
CA LEU A 58 8.64 -12.54 -11.05
C LEU A 58 7.33 -12.23 -11.76
N ALA A 59 7.33 -12.35 -13.08
CA ALA A 59 6.13 -12.08 -13.88
C ALA A 59 4.98 -12.98 -13.44
N THR A 60 5.24 -14.27 -13.26
CA THR A 60 4.23 -15.22 -12.81
C THR A 60 3.74 -14.88 -11.42
N ALA A 61 4.65 -14.57 -10.51
CA ALA A 61 4.30 -14.26 -9.12
C ALA A 61 3.43 -13.00 -9.04
N VAL A 62 3.74 -11.99 -9.84
CA VAL A 62 2.94 -10.76 -9.89
C VAL A 62 1.54 -11.06 -10.41
N GLU A 63 1.40 -11.88 -11.46
CA GLU A 63 0.07 -12.21 -11.98
C GLU A 63 -0.76 -12.99 -10.96
N VAL A 64 -0.14 -13.92 -10.23
CA VAL A 64 -0.84 -14.65 -9.17
C VAL A 64 -1.29 -13.69 -8.07
N PHE A 65 -0.40 -12.79 -7.64
CA PHE A 65 -0.72 -11.80 -6.63
C PHE A 65 -1.90 -10.93 -7.07
N LEU A 66 -1.87 -10.43 -8.29
CA LEU A 66 -2.92 -9.55 -8.81
C LEU A 66 -4.25 -10.27 -8.99
N ARG A 67 -4.21 -11.59 -9.16
CA ARG A 67 -5.44 -12.38 -9.22
C ARG A 67 -6.08 -12.52 -7.85
N ASP A 68 -5.25 -12.61 -6.81
CA ASP A 68 -5.73 -12.89 -5.45
C ASP A 68 -6.05 -11.62 -4.65
N ILE A 69 -5.34 -10.53 -4.92
CA ILE A 69 -5.48 -9.28 -4.16
C ILE A 69 -6.11 -8.23 -5.07
N PRO A 70 -7.32 -7.76 -4.72
CA PRO A 70 -8.01 -6.79 -5.59
C PRO A 70 -7.28 -5.47 -5.72
N SER A 71 -7.27 -4.94 -6.93
CA SER A 71 -6.71 -3.63 -7.24
C SER A 71 -7.87 -2.65 -7.39
N LEU A 72 -7.89 -1.60 -6.57
CA LEU A 72 -8.98 -0.64 -6.55
C LEU A 72 -8.71 0.53 -7.49
N PRO A 73 -9.76 1.02 -8.17
CA PRO A 73 -9.59 2.12 -9.11
C PRO A 73 -9.40 3.46 -8.40
N TRP A 74 -8.64 4.34 -9.03
CA TRP A 74 -8.43 5.72 -8.58
C TRP A 74 -9.48 6.57 -9.30
N THR A 75 -10.42 7.14 -8.56
CA THR A 75 -11.59 7.79 -9.13
C THR A 75 -11.53 9.31 -8.98
N SER A 76 -12.53 10.00 -9.51
CA SER A 76 -12.66 11.44 -9.32
C SER A 76 -12.81 11.82 -7.85
N THR A 77 -13.49 11.00 -7.07
CA THR A 77 -13.59 11.23 -5.63
C THR A 77 -12.21 11.17 -4.99
N THR A 78 -11.39 10.20 -5.41
CA THR A 78 -10.01 10.11 -4.93
C THR A 78 -9.22 11.36 -5.32
N ALA A 79 -9.45 11.89 -6.52
CA ALA A 79 -8.78 13.10 -6.98
C ALA A 79 -9.10 14.31 -6.10
N GLN A 80 -10.33 14.40 -5.60
CA GLN A 80 -10.72 15.48 -4.70
C GLN A 80 -9.98 15.38 -3.36
N VAL A 81 -9.86 14.17 -2.84
CA VAL A 81 -9.09 13.92 -1.62
C VAL A 81 -7.62 14.28 -1.83
N TYR A 82 -7.09 13.95 -3.01
CA TYR A 82 -5.71 14.29 -3.36
C TYR A 82 -5.43 15.79 -3.27
N ALA A 83 -6.32 16.59 -3.83
CA ALA A 83 -6.13 18.04 -3.84
C ALA A 83 -6.05 18.60 -2.43
N ASP A 84 -6.96 18.17 -1.55
CA ASP A 84 -6.97 18.59 -0.16
C ASP A 84 -5.75 18.10 0.60
N LEU A 85 -5.41 16.82 0.44
CA LEU A 85 -4.30 16.22 1.17
C LEU A 85 -2.97 16.84 0.74
N ARG A 86 -2.77 17.00 -0.56
CA ARG A 86 -1.52 17.57 -1.06
C ARG A 86 -1.30 18.99 -0.55
N THR A 87 -2.35 19.79 -0.51
CA THR A 87 -2.27 21.13 0.04
C THR A 87 -1.81 21.11 1.49
N ARG A 88 -2.39 20.24 2.29
CA ARG A 88 -2.04 20.12 3.70
C ARG A 88 -0.62 19.61 3.91
N ILE A 89 -0.21 18.64 3.10
CA ILE A 89 1.14 18.06 3.19
C ILE A 89 2.20 19.10 2.82
N GLU A 90 1.97 19.88 1.78
CA GLU A 90 2.91 20.92 1.38
C GLU A 90 3.03 21.99 2.46
N THR A 91 1.91 22.37 3.07
CA THR A 91 1.91 23.34 4.16
C THR A 91 2.67 22.83 5.37
N GLN A 92 2.55 21.54 5.67
CA GLN A 92 3.19 20.94 6.84
C GLN A 92 4.63 20.50 6.61
N GLY A 93 5.09 20.55 5.37
CA GLY A 93 6.45 20.13 5.03
C GLY A 93 6.70 18.65 5.10
N VAL A 94 5.67 17.83 4.95
CA VAL A 94 5.82 16.37 4.96
C VAL A 94 6.46 15.90 3.65
N GLY A 95 7.54 15.12 3.76
CA GLY A 95 8.23 14.61 2.57
C GLY A 95 7.75 13.26 2.13
N LEU A 96 6.96 13.23 1.07
CA LEU A 96 6.52 12.00 0.42
C LEU A 96 6.85 12.08 -1.07
N SER A 97 7.22 10.94 -1.65
CA SER A 97 7.35 10.88 -3.10
C SER A 97 5.98 11.05 -3.74
N ALA A 98 5.96 11.39 -5.02
CA ALA A 98 4.70 11.58 -5.73
C ALA A 98 3.86 10.31 -5.72
N MET A 99 4.48 9.15 -5.95
CA MET A 99 3.75 7.88 -5.96
C MET A 99 3.20 7.54 -4.58
N ASP A 100 3.98 7.78 -3.53
CA ASP A 100 3.53 7.51 -2.17
C ASP A 100 2.36 8.42 -1.79
N LEU A 101 2.38 9.66 -2.25
CA LEU A 101 1.27 10.57 -2.02
C LEU A 101 -0.01 10.06 -2.69
N LEU A 102 0.10 9.52 -3.90
CA LEU A 102 -1.05 8.93 -4.58
C LEU A 102 -1.62 7.73 -3.80
N ILE A 103 -0.74 6.89 -3.28
CA ILE A 103 -1.17 5.70 -2.52
C ILE A 103 -1.83 6.12 -1.19
N ALA A 104 -1.21 7.07 -0.48
CA ALA A 104 -1.77 7.58 0.77
C ALA A 104 -3.16 8.19 0.54
N THR A 105 -3.30 8.97 -0.53
CA THR A 105 -4.57 9.56 -0.91
C THR A 105 -5.63 8.48 -1.13
N HIS A 106 -5.26 7.42 -1.83
CA HIS A 106 -6.19 6.35 -2.15
C HIS A 106 -6.68 5.65 -0.87
N ALA A 107 -5.76 5.35 0.04
CA ALA A 107 -6.13 4.71 1.30
C ALA A 107 -7.09 5.60 2.09
N LEU A 108 -6.83 6.91 2.14
CA LEU A 108 -7.72 7.85 2.83
C LEU A 108 -9.09 7.89 2.17
N ALA A 109 -9.14 8.00 0.85
CA ALA A 109 -10.40 8.13 0.11
C ALA A 109 -11.27 6.91 0.30
N ASP A 110 -10.67 5.73 0.37
CA ASP A 110 -11.40 4.47 0.50
C ASP A 110 -11.48 3.98 1.95
N ASP A 111 -11.02 4.80 2.89
CA ASP A 111 -11.10 4.53 4.33
C ASP A 111 -10.39 3.22 4.72
N CYS A 112 -9.26 2.97 4.10
CA CYS A 112 -8.42 1.82 4.41
C CYS A 112 -7.29 2.21 5.34
N THR A 113 -6.87 1.27 6.19
CA THR A 113 -5.60 1.38 6.90
C THR A 113 -4.50 1.01 5.92
N LEU A 114 -3.48 1.85 5.81
CA LEU A 114 -2.36 1.57 4.92
C LEU A 114 -1.37 0.65 5.61
N ILE A 115 -1.01 -0.44 4.95
CA ILE A 115 0.01 -1.36 5.44
C ILE A 115 1.33 -0.92 4.84
N SER A 116 2.24 -0.40 5.67
CA SER A 116 3.51 0.14 5.20
C SER A 116 4.55 0.13 6.30
N ALA A 117 5.80 -0.13 5.93
CA ALA A 117 6.93 0.00 6.83
C ALA A 117 7.63 1.35 6.69
N ASP A 118 7.17 2.21 5.80
CA ASP A 118 7.77 3.52 5.56
C ASP A 118 7.22 4.54 6.55
N ARG A 119 8.10 5.09 7.37
CA ARG A 119 7.70 6.03 8.43
C ARG A 119 7.11 7.33 7.90
N ALA A 120 7.42 7.69 6.67
CA ALA A 120 6.90 8.94 6.10
C ALA A 120 5.38 8.97 6.09
N PHE A 121 4.73 7.83 5.95
CA PHE A 121 3.27 7.77 5.93
C PHE A 121 2.64 8.11 7.28
N ALA A 122 3.37 7.93 8.38
CA ALA A 122 2.83 8.26 9.70
C ALA A 122 2.57 9.76 9.87
N GLN A 123 3.17 10.59 9.02
CA GLN A 123 3.00 12.03 9.09
C GLN A 123 1.83 12.53 8.25
N VAL A 124 1.15 11.64 7.54
CA VAL A 124 0.03 12.03 6.66
C VAL A 124 -1.22 12.25 7.52
N PRO A 125 -1.82 13.45 7.47
CA PRO A 125 -2.98 13.75 8.32
C PRO A 125 -4.14 12.80 8.05
N GLY A 126 -4.68 12.22 9.10
CA GLY A 126 -5.87 11.36 9.02
C GLY A 126 -5.62 9.95 8.53
N LEU A 127 -4.42 9.61 8.11
CA LEU A 127 -4.13 8.29 7.59
C LEU A 127 -3.80 7.32 8.71
N ARG A 128 -4.51 6.19 8.74
CA ARG A 128 -4.16 5.10 9.64
C ARG A 128 -3.11 4.23 8.94
N VAL A 129 -2.01 3.95 9.64
CA VAL A 129 -0.89 3.17 9.10
C VAL A 129 -0.60 2.03 10.06
N LEU A 130 -0.42 0.83 9.48
CA LEU A 130 0.01 -0.34 10.24
C LEU A 130 1.35 -0.80 9.69
N ASP A 131 2.36 -0.81 10.56
CA ASP A 131 3.70 -1.22 10.18
C ASP A 131 3.79 -2.74 10.20
N TRP A 132 3.82 -3.32 9.00
CA TRP A 132 3.86 -4.77 8.84
C TRP A 132 5.21 -5.38 9.23
N SER A 133 6.25 -4.55 9.33
CA SER A 133 7.58 -5.04 9.69
C SER A 133 7.74 -5.19 11.19
N ALA A 134 6.80 -4.68 11.98
CA ALA A 134 6.87 -4.80 13.43
C ALA A 134 6.70 -6.26 13.82
N THR A 135 7.55 -6.73 14.72
CA THR A 135 7.50 -8.12 15.19
C THR A 135 6.55 -8.22 16.37
N PRO A 136 5.46 -8.98 16.26
CA PRO A 136 4.57 -9.15 17.40
C PRO A 136 5.32 -9.73 18.57
N GLY A 137 5.07 -9.22 19.76
CA GLY A 137 5.72 -9.69 20.96
C GLY A 137 7.10 -9.16 21.19
N ARG A 138 7.71 -8.47 20.25
CA ARG A 138 8.94 -7.78 20.53
C ARG A 138 8.55 -6.59 21.38
N SER A 139 8.87 -6.67 22.59
CA SER A 139 8.51 -5.67 23.49
C SER A 139 9.13 -4.39 23.14
N THR A 140 8.34 -3.57 23.06
CA THR A 140 8.90 -2.43 23.02
C THR A 140 9.30 -1.93 24.31
N ARG A 141 9.68 -2.36 24.87
CA ARG A 141 10.05 -1.95 25.90
C ARG A 141 10.70 -1.24 25.93
N PRO A 142 10.66 -0.76 26.21
CA PRO A 142 11.47 0.01 26.50
C PRO A 142 12.11 0.04 27.14
#